data_3ae32d789d8579425244f54defb5f37f
#
_entry.id   3ae32d789d8579425244f54defb5f37f
#
_cell.length_a   1.000
_cell.length_b   1.000
_cell.length_c   1.000
_cell.angle_alpha   90.00
_cell.angle_beta   90.00
_cell.angle_gamma   90.00
#
_symmetry.space_group_name_H-M   'P 1'
#
loop_
_entity.id
_entity.type
_entity.pdbx_description
1 polymer ?
#
loop_
_entity_poly.entity_id
_entity_poly.type
_entity_poly.pdbx_seq_one_letter_code
_entity_poly.pdbx_strand_id
1 'polypeptide(L)'
;LNDAVEAIVTDAEMGETRALLVMHRGKIVAERYAPGYGPETRLPSWSIAKSVTAVLVGLMVADGRLALDAPVPLPAWNQPGDPRGRITLRQLLTMSSGLAHVEDAEPLASADTIRMFFTDGARDMAAFARSKPLADPPGAAFSYSSGTSLILADLMTRQLTASDDPAVRQRAMAMFIEGRLTRPAKLASLTVEYDRAGTFIGGSFLHMTARDYARFGEMLRLGGRIGGQQVVAERWIDRMTTPS
;
A
#
# COMPACT_ATOMS: atom_id res chain seq x y z
N LEU A 1 -9.09 -21.27 -23.15
CA LEU A 1 -8.48 -20.30 -22.22
C LEU A 1 -7.33 -19.53 -22.89
N ASN A 2 -6.39 -20.22 -23.57
CA ASN A 2 -5.25 -19.58 -24.22
C ASN A 2 -5.71 -18.60 -25.32
N ASP A 3 -6.71 -18.98 -26.12
CA ASP A 3 -7.27 -18.11 -27.16
C ASP A 3 -7.90 -16.84 -26.57
N ALA A 4 -8.60 -16.96 -25.44
CA ALA A 4 -9.18 -15.82 -24.73
C ALA A 4 -8.11 -14.90 -24.15
N VAL A 5 -7.02 -15.46 -23.62
CA VAL A 5 -5.87 -14.73 -23.10
C VAL A 5 -5.15 -14.00 -24.24
N GLU A 6 -4.96 -14.66 -25.37
CA GLU A 6 -4.35 -14.05 -26.57
C GLU A 6 -5.20 -12.90 -27.10
N ALA A 7 -6.52 -13.10 -27.19
CA ALA A 7 -7.44 -12.05 -27.63
C ALA A 7 -7.34 -10.78 -26.76
N ILE A 8 -7.27 -10.92 -25.42
CA ILE A 8 -7.13 -9.78 -24.51
C ILE A 8 -5.79 -9.05 -24.71
N VAL A 9 -4.69 -9.80 -24.85
CA VAL A 9 -3.34 -9.21 -24.97
C VAL A 9 -3.15 -8.49 -26.30
N THR A 10 -3.84 -8.95 -27.36
CA THR A 10 -3.73 -8.39 -28.72
C THR A 10 -4.81 -7.38 -29.04
N ASP A 11 -5.81 -7.20 -28.20
CA ASP A 11 -6.92 -6.27 -28.42
C ASP A 11 -6.46 -4.82 -28.21
N ALA A 12 -6.44 -4.05 -29.28
CA ALA A 12 -6.05 -2.64 -29.25
C ALA A 12 -7.01 -1.76 -28.41
N GLU A 13 -8.28 -2.16 -28.26
CA GLU A 13 -9.26 -1.43 -27.44
C GLU A 13 -8.98 -1.58 -25.93
N MET A 14 -8.28 -2.64 -25.52
CA MET A 14 -7.86 -2.85 -24.13
C MET A 14 -6.64 -2.01 -23.74
N GLY A 15 -6.05 -1.25 -24.66
CA GLY A 15 -4.82 -0.50 -24.46
C GLY A 15 -3.58 -1.40 -24.38
N GLU A 16 -2.51 -0.91 -23.74
CA GLU A 16 -1.27 -1.66 -23.58
C GLU A 16 -1.36 -2.68 -22.46
N THR A 17 -1.64 -3.94 -22.78
CA THR A 17 -1.57 -5.05 -21.81
C THR A 17 -0.15 -5.59 -21.74
N ARG A 18 0.58 -5.28 -20.67
CA ARG A 18 1.99 -5.68 -20.46
C ARG A 18 2.15 -7.12 -20.02
N ALA A 19 1.27 -7.58 -19.17
CA ALA A 19 1.25 -8.95 -18.67
C ALA A 19 -0.18 -9.36 -18.30
N LEU A 20 -0.57 -10.57 -18.65
CA LEU A 20 -1.82 -11.21 -18.22
C LEU A 20 -1.48 -12.57 -17.62
N LEU A 21 -1.92 -12.79 -16.39
CA LEU A 21 -1.72 -14.06 -15.69
C LEU A 21 -3.06 -14.51 -15.07
N VAL A 22 -3.41 -15.75 -15.29
CA VAL A 22 -4.60 -16.37 -14.68
C VAL A 22 -4.16 -17.48 -13.74
N MET A 23 -4.60 -17.36 -12.49
CA MET A 23 -4.40 -18.38 -11.47
C MET A 23 -5.73 -19.07 -11.14
N HIS A 24 -5.74 -20.40 -11.10
CA HIS A 24 -6.87 -21.18 -10.68
C HIS A 24 -6.43 -22.27 -9.69
N ARG A 25 -7.07 -22.34 -8.52
CA ARG A 25 -6.76 -23.30 -7.44
C ARG A 25 -5.25 -23.35 -7.10
N GLY A 26 -4.62 -22.18 -6.99
CA GLY A 26 -3.21 -22.05 -6.64
C GLY A 26 -2.21 -22.39 -7.74
N LYS A 27 -2.67 -22.63 -8.98
CA LYS A 27 -1.82 -22.90 -10.13
C LYS A 27 -2.00 -21.86 -11.20
N ILE A 28 -0.89 -21.42 -11.82
CA ILE A 28 -0.94 -20.59 -13.02
C ILE A 28 -1.46 -21.50 -14.16
N VAL A 29 -2.59 -21.12 -14.76
CA VAL A 29 -3.23 -21.88 -15.84
C VAL A 29 -3.10 -21.17 -17.20
N ALA A 30 -2.78 -19.90 -17.20
CA ALA A 30 -2.37 -19.14 -18.39
C ALA A 30 -1.51 -17.94 -17.98
N GLU A 31 -0.52 -17.62 -18.78
CA GLU A 31 0.24 -16.38 -18.66
C GLU A 31 0.72 -15.92 -20.05
N ARG A 32 0.67 -14.59 -20.28
CA ARG A 32 1.13 -13.95 -21.50
C ARG A 32 1.80 -12.62 -21.16
N TYR A 33 2.77 -12.28 -21.96
CA TYR A 33 3.53 -11.03 -21.84
C TYR A 33 3.61 -10.35 -23.20
N ALA A 34 3.45 -9.05 -23.24
CA ALA A 34 3.67 -8.24 -24.43
C ALA A 34 5.16 -8.24 -24.82
N PRO A 35 5.48 -7.89 -26.09
CA PRO A 35 6.86 -7.72 -26.53
C PRO A 35 7.66 -6.81 -25.57
N GLY A 36 8.85 -7.23 -25.16
CA GLY A 36 9.71 -6.51 -24.22
C GLY A 36 9.42 -6.80 -22.74
N TYR A 37 8.37 -7.55 -22.40
CA TYR A 37 8.03 -7.99 -21.05
C TYR A 37 8.19 -9.50 -20.91
N GLY A 38 8.35 -9.97 -19.67
CA GLY A 38 8.51 -11.41 -19.39
C GLY A 38 8.26 -11.74 -17.92
N PRO A 39 8.40 -13.03 -17.54
CA PRO A 39 8.10 -13.51 -16.20
C PRO A 39 8.90 -12.82 -15.09
N GLU A 40 10.10 -12.30 -15.41
CA GLU A 40 10.99 -11.62 -14.48
C GLU A 40 10.83 -10.09 -14.51
N THR A 41 10.00 -9.55 -15.40
CA THR A 41 9.76 -8.12 -15.48
C THR A 41 8.99 -7.65 -14.26
N ARG A 42 9.57 -6.72 -13.50
CA ARG A 42 8.87 -6.05 -12.40
C ARG A 42 7.97 -4.95 -12.96
N LEU A 43 6.71 -5.02 -12.61
CA LEU A 43 5.69 -4.08 -13.01
C LEU A 43 5.33 -3.17 -11.82
N PRO A 44 5.06 -1.87 -12.02
CA PRO A 44 4.65 -0.98 -10.96
C PRO A 44 3.27 -1.38 -10.40
N SER A 45 3.13 -1.27 -9.09
CA SER A 45 1.91 -1.69 -8.40
C SER A 45 0.75 -0.71 -8.55
N TRP A 46 1.07 0.57 -8.76
CA TRP A 46 0.10 1.62 -8.51
C TRP A 46 -0.65 1.35 -7.20
N SER A 47 -1.94 1.52 -7.16
CA SER A 47 -2.74 1.40 -5.93
C SER A 47 -2.84 -0.01 -5.32
N ILE A 48 -2.35 -1.06 -5.98
CA ILE A 48 -2.18 -2.37 -5.32
C ILE A 48 -1.22 -2.24 -4.12
N ALA A 49 -0.30 -1.27 -4.13
CA ALA A 49 0.54 -0.93 -2.99
C ALA A 49 -0.25 -0.72 -1.69
N LYS A 50 -1.46 -0.16 -1.77
CA LYS A 50 -2.32 0.07 -0.60
C LYS A 50 -2.74 -1.23 0.09
N SER A 51 -2.98 -2.29 -0.69
CA SER A 51 -3.27 -3.62 -0.15
C SER A 51 -2.06 -4.22 0.57
N VAL A 52 -0.86 -4.03 0.01
CA VAL A 52 0.40 -4.45 0.67
C VAL A 52 0.60 -3.66 1.97
N THR A 53 0.37 -2.36 1.95
CA THR A 53 0.44 -1.49 3.14
C THR A 53 -0.55 -1.93 4.21
N ALA A 54 -1.79 -2.26 3.85
CA ALA A 54 -2.79 -2.77 4.79
C ALA A 54 -2.37 -4.11 5.41
N VAL A 55 -1.74 -5.01 4.64
CA VAL A 55 -1.15 -6.24 5.17
C VAL A 55 -0.04 -5.95 6.17
N LEU A 56 0.89 -5.04 5.86
CA LEU A 56 1.99 -4.65 6.75
C LEU A 56 1.48 -4.02 8.05
N VAL A 57 0.44 -3.18 7.98
CA VAL A 57 -0.24 -2.64 9.18
C VAL A 57 -0.83 -3.78 10.00
N GLY A 58 -1.46 -4.76 9.37
CA GLY A 58 -2.02 -5.93 10.05
C GLY A 58 -0.97 -6.75 10.81
N LEU A 59 0.22 -6.88 10.25
CA LEU A 59 1.35 -7.52 10.92
C LEU A 59 1.79 -6.72 12.16
N MET A 60 1.83 -5.39 12.09
CA MET A 60 2.16 -4.55 13.25
C MET A 60 1.07 -4.57 14.32
N VAL A 61 -0.20 -4.66 13.93
CA VAL A 61 -1.30 -4.84 14.89
C VAL A 61 -1.20 -6.20 15.58
N ALA A 62 -0.88 -7.26 14.83
CA ALA A 62 -0.65 -8.59 15.40
C ALA A 62 0.55 -8.63 16.37
N ASP A 63 1.58 -7.82 16.12
CA ASP A 63 2.75 -7.66 16.99
C ASP A 63 2.49 -6.75 18.21
N GLY A 64 1.27 -6.21 18.36
CA GLY A 64 0.92 -5.29 19.44
C GLY A 64 1.56 -3.89 19.32
N ARG A 65 2.15 -3.56 18.19
CA ARG A 65 2.80 -2.26 17.94
C ARG A 65 1.82 -1.14 17.59
N LEU A 66 0.68 -1.50 17.01
CA LEU A 66 -0.38 -0.58 16.64
C LEU A 66 -1.73 -1.11 17.13
N ALA A 67 -2.63 -0.20 17.51
CA ALA A 67 -3.99 -0.51 17.94
C ALA A 67 -5.00 0.09 16.96
N LEU A 68 -5.92 -0.75 16.45
CA LEU A 68 -6.83 -0.38 15.36
C LEU A 68 -7.77 0.78 15.74
N ASP A 69 -8.30 0.76 16.94
CA ASP A 69 -9.33 1.70 17.41
C ASP A 69 -8.76 2.82 18.30
N ALA A 70 -7.44 2.86 18.46
CA ALA A 70 -6.78 3.94 19.15
C ALA A 70 -6.45 5.09 18.19
N PRO A 71 -6.43 6.34 18.68
CA PRO A 71 -5.81 7.45 17.96
C PRO A 71 -4.37 7.12 17.56
N VAL A 72 -3.98 7.50 16.35
CA VAL A 72 -2.62 7.21 15.88
C VAL A 72 -1.59 8.09 16.61
N PRO A 73 -0.47 7.53 17.08
CA PRO A 73 0.53 8.27 17.86
C PRO A 73 1.45 9.09 16.95
N LEU A 74 0.90 10.08 16.27
CA LEU A 74 1.65 11.00 15.41
C LEU A 74 1.91 12.31 16.15
N PRO A 75 3.20 12.65 16.47
CA PRO A 75 3.52 13.86 17.21
C PRO A 75 2.99 15.13 16.58
N ALA A 76 2.92 15.18 15.25
CA ALA A 76 2.40 16.33 14.50
C ALA A 76 0.94 16.67 14.80
N TRP A 77 0.15 15.70 15.27
CA TRP A 77 -1.28 15.86 15.58
C TRP A 77 -1.58 15.92 17.09
N ASN A 78 -0.56 15.74 17.95
CA ASN A 78 -0.71 15.74 19.41
C ASN A 78 -0.67 17.15 20.03
N GLN A 79 -0.96 18.19 19.25
CA GLN A 79 -1.03 19.53 19.77
C GLN A 79 -2.37 19.77 20.49
N PRO A 80 -2.40 20.51 21.63
CA PRO A 80 -3.65 20.84 22.29
C PRO A 80 -4.63 21.52 21.34
N GLY A 81 -5.84 20.95 21.21
CA GLY A 81 -6.89 21.49 20.35
C GLY A 81 -6.82 21.03 18.88
N ASP A 82 -5.83 20.27 18.46
CA ASP A 82 -5.77 19.72 17.09
C ASP A 82 -6.78 18.55 16.95
N PRO A 83 -7.85 18.71 16.16
CA PRO A 83 -8.86 17.66 16.03
C PRO A 83 -8.32 16.39 15.34
N ARG A 84 -7.21 16.48 14.57
CA ARG A 84 -6.57 15.34 13.90
C ARG A 84 -5.96 14.35 14.89
N GLY A 85 -5.67 14.78 16.11
CA GLY A 85 -5.21 13.90 17.19
C GLY A 85 -6.22 12.81 17.59
N ARG A 86 -7.47 12.87 17.10
CA ARG A 86 -8.50 11.84 17.32
C ARG A 86 -8.59 10.82 16.20
N ILE A 87 -7.89 11.02 15.10
CA ILE A 87 -7.92 10.09 13.95
C ILE A 87 -7.36 8.73 14.40
N THR A 88 -8.16 7.68 14.23
CA THR A 88 -7.76 6.30 14.58
C THR A 88 -7.08 5.60 13.41
N LEU A 89 -6.34 4.53 13.72
CA LEU A 89 -5.76 3.66 12.69
C LEU A 89 -6.84 3.06 11.77
N ARG A 90 -8.01 2.71 12.32
CA ARG A 90 -9.16 2.25 11.53
C ARG A 90 -9.57 3.28 10.49
N GLN A 91 -9.76 4.54 10.89
CA GLN A 91 -10.19 5.61 9.99
C GLN A 91 -9.18 5.90 8.88
N LEU A 92 -7.88 5.75 9.14
CA LEU A 92 -6.87 5.81 8.09
C LEU A 92 -7.00 4.64 7.13
N LEU A 93 -7.13 3.40 7.62
CA LEU A 93 -7.25 2.19 6.80
C LEU A 93 -8.53 2.16 5.95
N THR A 94 -9.63 2.67 6.48
CA THR A 94 -10.92 2.73 5.77
C THR A 94 -11.11 4.00 4.95
N MET A 95 -10.04 4.81 4.81
CA MET A 95 -10.06 6.08 4.06
C MET A 95 -11.20 7.03 4.50
N SER A 96 -11.42 7.09 5.81
CA SER A 96 -12.41 7.97 6.46
C SER A 96 -11.76 8.90 7.48
N SER A 97 -10.50 9.29 7.24
CA SER A 97 -9.76 10.18 8.14
C SER A 97 -10.33 11.61 8.24
N GLY A 98 -11.08 12.04 7.25
CA GLY A 98 -11.59 13.41 7.12
C GLY A 98 -10.54 14.42 6.64
N LEU A 99 -9.31 14.02 6.34
CA LEU A 99 -8.27 14.92 5.83
C LEU A 99 -8.63 15.46 4.43
N ALA A 100 -8.41 16.74 4.22
CA ALA A 100 -8.66 17.45 2.95
C ALA A 100 -7.58 17.11 1.91
N HIS A 101 -7.56 15.86 1.44
CA HIS A 101 -6.65 15.41 0.39
C HIS A 101 -7.41 15.34 -0.94
N VAL A 102 -6.88 16.03 -1.95
CA VAL A 102 -7.43 16.03 -3.31
C VAL A 102 -6.68 14.98 -4.13
N GLU A 103 -7.30 13.81 -4.34
CA GLU A 103 -6.64 12.71 -5.07
C GLU A 103 -6.48 13.05 -6.55
N ASP A 104 -7.54 13.51 -7.20
CA ASP A 104 -7.56 13.91 -8.60
C ASP A 104 -8.13 15.33 -8.75
N ALA A 105 -7.62 16.10 -9.70
CA ALA A 105 -8.08 17.46 -9.99
C ALA A 105 -7.79 17.87 -11.44
N GLU A 106 -8.55 18.86 -11.89
CA GLU A 106 -8.26 19.57 -13.13
C GLU A 106 -7.92 21.05 -12.82
N PRO A 107 -6.75 21.56 -13.23
CA PRO A 107 -5.68 20.83 -13.94
C PRO A 107 -4.98 19.79 -13.05
N LEU A 108 -4.46 18.70 -13.64
CA LEU A 108 -3.85 17.58 -12.92
C LEU A 108 -2.76 18.02 -11.92
N ALA A 109 -2.01 19.08 -12.24
CA ALA A 109 -0.97 19.62 -11.36
C ALA A 109 -1.51 20.20 -10.03
N SER A 110 -2.82 20.43 -9.90
CA SER A 110 -3.45 20.88 -8.65
C SER A 110 -3.86 19.72 -7.73
N ALA A 111 -3.83 18.48 -8.21
CA ALA A 111 -4.08 17.31 -7.38
C ALA A 111 -2.98 17.13 -6.34
N ASP A 112 -3.39 16.92 -5.08
CA ASP A 112 -2.43 16.66 -3.98
C ASP A 112 -1.59 15.41 -4.22
N THR A 113 -2.15 14.40 -4.86
CA THR A 113 -1.43 13.18 -5.24
C THR A 113 -0.25 13.49 -6.14
N ILE A 114 -0.44 14.33 -7.16
CA ILE A 114 0.65 14.76 -8.07
C ILE A 114 1.66 15.61 -7.32
N ARG A 115 1.18 16.56 -6.51
CA ARG A 115 2.05 17.42 -5.71
C ARG A 115 2.89 16.61 -4.73
N MET A 116 2.28 15.65 -4.05
CA MET A 116 2.93 14.78 -3.08
C MET A 116 3.99 13.89 -3.72
N PHE A 117 3.71 13.28 -4.88
CA PHE A 117 4.64 12.34 -5.51
C PHE A 117 5.75 13.02 -6.33
N PHE A 118 5.48 14.14 -6.98
CA PHE A 118 6.36 14.64 -8.04
C PHE A 118 6.83 16.08 -7.87
N THR A 119 6.27 16.88 -6.96
CA THR A 119 6.63 18.28 -6.81
C THR A 119 6.94 18.68 -5.36
N ASP A 120 6.19 19.57 -4.77
CA ASP A 120 6.49 20.20 -3.47
C ASP A 120 6.38 19.23 -2.26
N GLY A 121 5.61 18.16 -2.37
CA GLY A 121 5.52 17.12 -1.35
C GLY A 121 6.57 16.00 -1.47
N ALA A 122 7.29 15.89 -2.58
CA ALA A 122 8.10 14.72 -2.92
C ALA A 122 9.30 14.45 -1.98
N ARG A 123 9.71 15.46 -1.20
CA ARG A 123 10.81 15.29 -0.24
C ARG A 123 10.40 14.50 1.00
N ASP A 124 9.20 14.76 1.54
CA ASP A 124 8.60 14.09 2.69
C ASP A 124 7.10 13.99 2.43
N MET A 125 6.74 12.94 1.72
CA MET A 125 5.37 12.70 1.26
C MET A 125 4.40 12.53 2.43
N ALA A 126 4.85 11.91 3.50
CA ALA A 126 4.03 11.73 4.69
C ALA A 126 3.82 13.06 5.45
N ALA A 127 4.83 13.93 5.52
CA ALA A 127 4.64 15.27 6.10
C ALA A 127 3.66 16.10 5.27
N PHE A 128 3.75 16.04 3.95
CA PHE A 128 2.80 16.70 3.07
C PHE A 128 1.37 16.19 3.34
N ALA A 129 1.16 14.88 3.40
CA ALA A 129 -0.15 14.30 3.69
C ALA A 129 -0.66 14.66 5.08
N ARG A 130 0.21 14.62 6.11
CA ARG A 130 -0.15 14.97 7.50
C ARG A 130 -0.44 16.47 7.68
N SER A 131 0.04 17.34 6.81
CA SER A 131 -0.19 18.79 6.90
C SER A 131 -1.60 19.20 6.53
N LYS A 132 -2.37 18.33 5.88
CA LYS A 132 -3.73 18.64 5.45
C LYS A 132 -4.65 18.92 6.64
N PRO A 133 -5.51 19.95 6.54
CA PRO A 133 -6.56 20.18 7.52
C PRO A 133 -7.66 19.11 7.41
N LEU A 134 -8.58 19.08 8.35
CA LEU A 134 -9.82 18.31 8.19
C LEU A 134 -10.78 19.06 7.26
N ALA A 135 -11.38 18.33 6.32
CA ALA A 135 -12.57 18.74 5.56
C ALA A 135 -13.84 18.23 6.25
N ASP A 136 -13.77 17.04 6.83
CA ASP A 136 -14.86 16.38 7.51
C ASP A 136 -14.44 15.86 8.90
N PRO A 137 -15.37 15.63 9.83
CA PRO A 137 -15.07 14.90 11.06
C PRO A 137 -14.53 13.49 10.74
N PRO A 138 -13.49 13.01 11.45
CA PRO A 138 -12.98 11.66 11.27
C PRO A 138 -14.08 10.60 11.40
N GLY A 139 -14.20 9.74 10.39
CA GLY A 139 -15.22 8.69 10.31
C GLY A 139 -16.54 9.09 9.62
N ALA A 140 -16.72 10.37 9.25
CA ALA A 140 -17.97 10.85 8.68
C ALA A 140 -18.18 10.49 7.21
N ALA A 141 -17.09 10.46 6.43
CA ALA A 141 -17.14 10.21 4.99
C ALA A 141 -15.95 9.38 4.51
N PHE A 142 -16.20 8.56 3.49
CA PHE A 142 -15.13 7.89 2.72
C PHE A 142 -14.55 8.89 1.72
N SER A 143 -13.23 9.02 1.72
CA SER A 143 -12.47 9.80 0.73
C SER A 143 -11.21 9.05 0.34
N TYR A 144 -11.16 8.52 -0.88
CA TYR A 144 -9.99 7.81 -1.37
C TYR A 144 -8.76 8.71 -1.34
N SER A 145 -7.67 8.23 -0.75
CA SER A 145 -6.50 9.06 -0.49
C SER A 145 -5.18 8.27 -0.54
N SER A 146 -4.35 8.59 -1.51
CA SER A 146 -2.95 8.14 -1.53
C SER A 146 -2.15 8.72 -0.36
N GLY A 147 -2.47 9.94 0.07
CA GLY A 147 -1.87 10.58 1.24
C GLY A 147 -2.03 9.77 2.53
N THR A 148 -3.21 9.19 2.75
CA THR A 148 -3.46 8.32 3.92
C THR A 148 -2.50 7.13 3.96
N SER A 149 -2.16 6.53 2.81
CA SER A 149 -1.23 5.42 2.74
C SER A 149 0.21 5.82 3.09
N LEU A 150 0.60 7.05 2.77
CA LEU A 150 1.91 7.60 3.17
C LEU A 150 1.95 7.89 4.67
N ILE A 151 0.84 8.35 5.26
CA ILE A 151 0.72 8.52 6.72
C ILE A 151 0.87 7.17 7.43
N LEU A 152 0.22 6.11 6.91
CA LEU A 152 0.37 4.74 7.44
C LEU A 152 1.81 4.24 7.32
N ALA A 153 2.49 4.51 6.20
CA ALA A 153 3.87 4.14 5.98
C ALA A 153 4.84 4.81 6.98
N ASP A 154 4.68 6.12 7.22
CA ASP A 154 5.46 6.85 8.22
C ASP A 154 5.15 6.36 9.65
N LEU A 155 3.88 6.14 9.97
CA LEU A 155 3.46 5.58 11.26
C LEU A 155 4.14 4.24 11.53
N MET A 156 4.14 3.32 10.57
CA MET A 156 4.82 2.04 10.70
C MET A 156 6.33 2.22 10.91
N THR A 157 6.96 3.10 10.14
CA THR A 157 8.40 3.36 10.27
C THR A 157 8.74 3.88 11.66
N ARG A 158 7.91 4.77 12.23
CA ARG A 158 8.08 5.31 13.61
C ARG A 158 7.93 4.23 14.69
N GLN A 159 7.19 3.15 14.42
CA GLN A 159 7.12 2.00 15.35
C GLN A 159 8.37 1.11 15.30
N LEU A 160 9.21 1.25 14.28
CA LEU A 160 10.42 0.45 14.10
C LEU A 160 11.69 1.19 14.56
N THR A 161 11.71 2.51 14.45
CA THR A 161 12.87 3.34 14.82
C THR A 161 12.43 4.74 15.27
N ALA A 162 13.12 5.27 16.27
CA ALA A 162 12.98 6.66 16.71
C ALA A 162 13.87 7.63 15.91
N SER A 163 14.70 7.12 14.98
CA SER A 163 15.62 7.93 14.19
C SER A 163 14.89 8.73 13.12
N ASP A 164 15.31 9.99 12.92
CA ASP A 164 14.89 10.82 11.79
C ASP A 164 15.88 10.73 10.61
N ASP A 165 16.98 9.97 10.73
CA ASP A 165 17.90 9.71 9.63
C ASP A 165 17.21 8.85 8.55
N PRO A 166 17.10 9.35 7.30
CA PRO A 166 16.39 8.66 6.23
C PRO A 166 16.94 7.25 5.94
N ALA A 167 18.25 7.06 6.00
CA ALA A 167 18.87 5.76 5.72
C ALA A 167 18.56 4.74 6.84
N VAL A 168 18.49 5.19 8.10
CA VAL A 168 18.09 4.34 9.23
C VAL A 168 16.61 3.97 9.11
N ARG A 169 15.75 4.91 8.78
CA ARG A 169 14.31 4.74 8.57
C ARG A 169 14.03 3.73 7.45
N GLN A 170 14.65 3.94 6.29
CA GLN A 170 14.55 3.05 5.14
C GLN A 170 15.00 1.63 5.50
N ARG A 171 16.14 1.48 6.16
CA ARG A 171 16.68 0.17 6.57
C ARG A 171 15.74 -0.55 7.54
N ALA A 172 15.23 0.15 8.54
CA ALA A 172 14.31 -0.43 9.52
C ALA A 172 13.04 -0.98 8.84
N MET A 173 12.44 -0.21 7.92
CA MET A 173 11.24 -0.63 7.21
C MET A 173 11.54 -1.75 6.20
N ALA A 174 12.66 -1.69 5.48
CA ALA A 174 13.09 -2.74 4.55
C ALA A 174 13.28 -4.08 5.27
N MET A 175 13.93 -4.09 6.44
CA MET A 175 14.10 -5.30 7.25
C MET A 175 12.76 -5.86 7.75
N PHE A 176 11.83 -4.99 8.12
CA PHE A 176 10.48 -5.42 8.52
C PHE A 176 9.72 -6.05 7.35
N ILE A 177 9.68 -5.40 6.19
CA ILE A 177 9.04 -5.92 4.98
C ILE A 177 9.65 -7.27 4.60
N GLU A 178 10.97 -7.34 4.55
CA GLU A 178 11.71 -8.57 4.18
C GLU A 178 11.38 -9.72 5.15
N GLY A 179 11.50 -9.48 6.45
CA GLY A 179 11.32 -10.51 7.46
C GLY A 179 9.87 -10.95 7.68
N ARG A 180 8.91 -10.02 7.53
CA ARG A 180 7.51 -10.27 7.89
C ARG A 180 6.60 -10.56 6.69
N LEU A 181 7.01 -10.12 5.48
CA LEU A 181 6.19 -10.32 4.28
C LEU A 181 6.98 -11.02 3.16
N THR A 182 8.07 -10.43 2.68
CA THR A 182 8.76 -10.91 1.48
C THR A 182 9.18 -12.37 1.59
N ARG A 183 9.92 -12.74 2.64
CA ARG A 183 10.36 -14.13 2.84
C ARG A 183 9.20 -15.08 3.15
N PRO A 184 8.32 -14.81 4.14
CA PRO A 184 7.25 -15.74 4.47
C PRO A 184 6.27 -15.95 3.32
N ALA A 185 5.94 -14.91 2.56
CA ALA A 185 5.03 -14.99 1.42
C ALA A 185 5.75 -15.37 0.11
N LYS A 186 7.08 -15.54 0.12
CA LYS A 186 7.90 -15.88 -1.06
C LYS A 186 7.71 -14.91 -2.22
N LEU A 187 7.64 -13.60 -1.92
CA LEU A 187 7.51 -12.51 -2.90
C LEU A 187 8.90 -12.00 -3.29
N ALA A 188 9.71 -12.86 -3.92
CA ALA A 188 11.13 -12.60 -4.15
C ALA A 188 11.42 -11.37 -5.03
N SER A 189 10.47 -10.96 -5.85
CA SER A 189 10.60 -9.80 -6.72
C SER A 189 10.12 -8.49 -6.10
N LEU A 190 9.49 -8.53 -4.89
CA LEU A 190 8.98 -7.33 -4.24
C LEU A 190 10.11 -6.32 -4.01
N THR A 191 9.95 -5.15 -4.61
CA THR A 191 10.83 -4.00 -4.44
C THR A 191 9.97 -2.80 -4.04
N VAL A 192 10.44 -2.00 -3.09
CA VAL A 192 9.74 -0.82 -2.61
C VAL A 192 10.58 0.43 -2.85
N GLU A 193 9.93 1.53 -3.21
CA GLU A 193 10.58 2.83 -3.30
C GLU A 193 10.36 3.63 -2.01
N TYR A 194 11.27 4.58 -1.78
CA TYR A 194 11.27 5.44 -0.60
C TYR A 194 11.39 6.89 -1.01
N ASP A 195 10.74 7.77 -0.27
CA ASP A 195 10.95 9.20 -0.40
C ASP A 195 12.29 9.63 0.25
N ARG A 196 12.62 10.92 0.13
CA ARG A 196 13.88 11.45 0.68
C ARG A 196 13.90 11.51 2.21
N ALA A 197 12.77 11.39 2.87
CA ALA A 197 12.66 11.26 4.32
C ALA A 197 12.79 9.81 4.82
N GLY A 198 12.99 8.84 3.91
CA GLY A 198 13.13 7.42 4.23
C GLY A 198 11.80 6.71 4.52
N THR A 199 10.68 7.30 4.11
CA THR A 199 9.36 6.68 4.20
C THR A 199 9.08 5.88 2.94
N PHE A 200 8.65 4.61 3.06
CA PHE A 200 8.31 3.84 1.88
C PHE A 200 7.02 4.36 1.23
N ILE A 201 6.97 4.35 -0.10
CA ILE A 201 5.88 4.95 -0.86
C ILE A 201 4.74 3.93 -0.99
N GLY A 202 4.11 3.59 0.14
CA GLY A 202 3.13 2.53 0.27
C GLY A 202 1.77 2.79 -0.40
N GLY A 203 1.61 3.94 -1.06
CA GLY A 203 0.40 4.28 -1.80
C GLY A 203 0.44 3.88 -3.27
N SER A 204 1.66 3.72 -3.88
CA SER A 204 1.78 3.58 -5.34
C SER A 204 3.04 2.90 -5.85
N PHE A 205 4.21 3.05 -5.21
CA PHE A 205 5.48 2.68 -5.84
C PHE A 205 6.12 1.45 -5.20
N LEU A 206 5.43 0.32 -5.38
CA LEU A 206 5.98 -1.02 -5.22
C LEU A 206 6.11 -1.66 -6.61
N HIS A 207 7.00 -2.63 -6.73
CA HIS A 207 7.23 -3.34 -7.98
C HIS A 207 7.29 -4.84 -7.69
N MET A 208 6.58 -5.62 -8.48
CA MET A 208 6.63 -7.09 -8.44
C MET A 208 6.49 -7.66 -9.84
N THR A 209 6.93 -8.89 -10.03
CA THR A 209 6.57 -9.66 -11.23
C THR A 209 5.07 -10.01 -11.21
N ALA A 210 4.47 -10.25 -12.38
CA ALA A 210 3.09 -10.70 -12.48
C ALA A 210 2.82 -11.96 -11.63
N ARG A 211 3.81 -12.86 -11.56
CA ARG A 211 3.75 -14.08 -10.74
C ARG A 211 3.71 -13.77 -9.24
N ASP A 212 4.46 -12.78 -8.76
CA ASP A 212 4.42 -12.40 -7.35
C ASP A 212 3.16 -11.60 -7.01
N TYR A 213 2.60 -10.79 -7.92
CA TYR A 213 1.26 -10.22 -7.74
C TYR A 213 0.20 -11.32 -7.59
N ALA A 214 0.23 -12.34 -8.45
CA ALA A 214 -0.70 -13.47 -8.35
C ALA A 214 -0.50 -14.25 -7.04
N ARG A 215 0.73 -14.45 -6.60
CA ARG A 215 1.06 -15.10 -5.32
C ARG A 215 0.56 -14.28 -4.12
N PHE A 216 0.70 -12.96 -4.16
CA PHE A 216 0.14 -12.07 -3.16
C PHE A 216 -1.39 -12.18 -3.12
N GLY A 217 -2.06 -12.12 -4.28
CA GLY A 217 -3.51 -12.31 -4.38
C GLY A 217 -3.96 -13.67 -3.87
N GLU A 218 -3.23 -14.75 -4.17
CA GLU A 218 -3.53 -16.09 -3.66
C GLU A 218 -3.37 -16.19 -2.14
N MET A 219 -2.36 -15.53 -1.57
CA MET A 219 -2.22 -15.42 -0.12
C MET A 219 -3.45 -14.77 0.52
N LEU A 220 -3.95 -13.67 -0.05
CA LEU A 220 -5.17 -13.02 0.44
C LEU A 220 -6.38 -13.95 0.30
N ARG A 221 -6.57 -14.58 -0.85
CA ARG A 221 -7.67 -15.53 -1.11
C ARG A 221 -7.68 -16.71 -0.12
N LEU A 222 -6.52 -17.12 0.36
CA LEU A 222 -6.35 -18.21 1.33
C LEU A 222 -6.34 -17.73 2.80
N GLY A 223 -6.94 -16.58 3.09
CA GLY A 223 -7.02 -16.05 4.46
C GLY A 223 -5.67 -15.73 5.07
N GLY A 224 -4.73 -15.23 4.25
CA GLY A 224 -3.39 -14.86 4.69
C GLY A 224 -2.39 -16.02 4.78
N ARG A 225 -2.69 -17.15 4.14
CA ARG A 225 -1.81 -18.35 4.13
C ARG A 225 -1.12 -18.51 2.78
N ILE A 226 0.09 -19.05 2.80
CA ILE A 226 0.81 -19.48 1.61
C ILE A 226 1.71 -20.67 1.95
N GLY A 227 1.72 -21.69 1.10
CA GLY A 227 2.53 -22.89 1.32
C GLY A 227 2.28 -23.56 2.68
N GLY A 228 1.06 -23.48 3.20
CA GLY A 228 0.68 -24.03 4.51
C GLY A 228 1.02 -23.13 5.71
N GLN A 229 1.80 -22.05 5.50
CA GLN A 229 2.20 -21.11 6.56
C GLN A 229 1.19 -19.95 6.66
N GLN A 230 0.77 -19.57 7.87
CA GLN A 230 0.02 -18.36 8.14
C GLN A 230 1.01 -17.18 8.16
N VAL A 231 0.90 -16.26 7.18
CA VAL A 231 1.72 -15.05 7.08
C VAL A 231 1.01 -13.87 7.75
N VAL A 232 -0.29 -13.72 7.47
CA VAL A 232 -1.15 -12.67 8.03
C VAL A 232 -2.34 -13.35 8.71
N ALA A 233 -2.76 -12.87 9.87
CA ALA A 233 -3.90 -13.47 10.57
C ALA A 233 -5.17 -13.45 9.71
N GLU A 234 -5.89 -14.56 9.63
CA GLU A 234 -7.13 -14.71 8.83
C GLU A 234 -8.15 -13.60 9.16
N ARG A 235 -8.40 -13.36 10.44
CA ARG A 235 -9.27 -12.27 10.92
C ARG A 235 -8.88 -10.88 10.39
N TRP A 236 -7.61 -10.68 10.01
CA TRP A 236 -7.17 -9.42 9.40
C TRP A 236 -7.54 -9.37 7.93
N ILE A 237 -7.39 -10.49 7.22
CA ILE A 237 -7.80 -10.60 5.82
C ILE A 237 -9.33 -10.44 5.71
N ASP A 238 -10.11 -11.08 6.59
CA ASP A 238 -11.56 -10.90 6.66
C ASP A 238 -11.94 -9.42 6.79
N ARG A 239 -11.24 -8.70 7.67
CA ARG A 239 -11.44 -7.25 7.85
C ARG A 239 -11.08 -6.44 6.61
N MET A 240 -10.02 -6.81 5.88
CA MET A 240 -9.62 -6.14 4.65
C MET A 240 -10.63 -6.34 3.51
N THR A 241 -11.40 -7.43 3.55
CA THR A 241 -12.32 -7.84 2.47
C THR A 241 -13.80 -7.67 2.83
N THR A 242 -14.10 -7.24 4.05
CA THR A 242 -15.48 -6.94 4.49
C THR A 242 -15.72 -5.44 4.33
N PRO A 243 -16.84 -5.02 3.70
CA PRO A 243 -17.23 -3.61 3.63
C PRO A 243 -17.33 -2.98 5.02
N SER A 244 -16.86 -1.74 5.15
CA SER A 244 -16.86 -0.95 6.41
C SER A 244 -18.06 -0.03 6.49
#